data_006e46d5a7c70313fc46cfe45c15793d
#
_entry.id   006e46d5a7c70313fc46cfe45c15793d
#
_cell.length_a   1.000
_cell.length_b   1.000
_cell.length_c   1.000
_cell.angle_alpha   90.00
_cell.angle_beta   90.00
_cell.angle_gamma   90.00
#
_symmetry.space_group_name_H-M   'P 1'
#
loop_
_entity.id
_entity.type
_entity.pdbx_description
1 polymer ?
#
loop_
_entity_poly.entity_id
_entity_poly.type
_entity_poly.pdbx_seq_one_letter_code
_entity_poly.pdbx_strand_id
1 'polypeptide(L)'
;MAVIQGRTREQLRQSIGYNLGAVRTSTASGGTTTTVDDNTAVVGSNDRFNGKWLMLQDADAATNDGIVRRITDSAVSSNVFTLTFMPAASASVASSDTYEIWDDKYPPQRINDFINQAIIDATGHAYTYKQDVSLHGDGYTARFDIPSTFQMINKVEYRSKVTAKVLHRCDTTFDEATDSDFTQESDTQNKKQGTGSLKITIVGGASAGDLISDSITSADISKYDTIEMWVKSTVATSAGNLKLLLDDSASCASPIETLSIPALTADTWTFVRMSLATPHLDTAIISVGLEYDADLGACVINIDDIVAVANDTAIWEKLDKRSWHINKQEKDLILHDDARSALGYRLIKLVGGAKPSLLSDDSTSNEIDDQYVITRATGMALASVGGGNATDPDASAQRAAFWFGLAEQAKRSFPLLVDARLVE
;
A
#
# COMPACT_ATOMS: atom_id res chain seq x y z
N MET A 1 -18.65 1.59 3.98
CA MET A 1 -18.31 0.95 5.27
C MET A 1 -17.21 1.78 5.89
N ALA A 2 -17.41 2.31 7.10
CA ALA A 2 -16.31 2.94 7.82
C ALA A 2 -15.27 1.85 8.11
N VAL A 3 -14.03 2.05 7.70
CA VAL A 3 -12.92 1.19 8.08
C VAL A 3 -12.72 1.43 9.57
N ILE A 4 -13.07 0.46 10.42
CA ILE A 4 -12.68 0.48 11.83
C ILE A 4 -11.17 0.24 11.80
N GLN A 5 -10.40 1.28 12.09
CA GLN A 5 -8.96 1.16 12.20
C GLN A 5 -8.66 0.22 13.38
N GLY A 6 -7.95 -0.87 13.12
CA GLY A 6 -7.52 -1.79 14.15
C GLY A 6 -6.52 -1.15 15.12
N ARG A 7 -6.23 -1.81 16.23
CA ARG A 7 -5.24 -1.36 17.20
C ARG A 7 -3.84 -1.35 16.58
N THR A 8 -3.01 -0.41 17.02
CA THR A 8 -1.60 -0.39 16.67
C THR A 8 -0.84 -1.55 17.33
N ARG A 9 0.35 -1.87 16.81
CA ARG A 9 1.20 -2.91 17.42
C ARG A 9 1.49 -2.62 18.91
N GLU A 10 1.74 -1.36 19.25
CA GLU A 10 1.90 -0.91 20.63
C GLU A 10 0.67 -1.27 21.48
N GLN A 11 -0.53 -0.86 21.03
CA GLN A 11 -1.77 -1.11 21.76
C GLN A 11 -2.08 -2.60 21.93
N LEU A 12 -1.76 -3.41 20.91
CA LEU A 12 -1.87 -4.87 20.98
C LEU A 12 -0.88 -5.43 22.00
N ARG A 13 0.39 -5.02 21.94
CA ARG A 13 1.44 -5.43 22.87
C ARG A 13 1.06 -5.11 24.31
N GLN A 14 0.62 -3.89 24.60
CA GLN A 14 0.17 -3.49 25.92
C GLN A 14 -1.02 -4.32 26.40
N SER A 15 -2.01 -4.58 25.54
CA SER A 15 -3.17 -5.41 25.86
C SER A 15 -2.75 -6.84 26.24
N ILE A 16 -1.81 -7.43 25.51
CA ILE A 16 -1.24 -8.74 25.82
C ILE A 16 -0.49 -8.69 27.15
N GLY A 17 0.31 -7.65 27.36
CA GLY A 17 1.06 -7.46 28.61
C GLY A 17 0.16 -7.32 29.83
N TYR A 18 -0.98 -6.63 29.73
CA TYR A 18 -1.97 -6.55 30.81
C TYR A 18 -2.64 -7.90 31.06
N ASN A 19 -2.98 -8.67 30.03
CA ASN A 19 -3.52 -10.02 30.20
C ASN A 19 -2.55 -10.98 30.90
N LEU A 20 -1.25 -10.77 30.66
CA LEU A 20 -0.19 -11.55 31.32
C LEU A 20 0.13 -11.04 32.72
N GLY A 21 -0.31 -9.84 33.12
CA GLY A 21 0.13 -9.13 34.34
C GLY A 21 1.62 -8.74 34.27
N ALA A 22 2.19 -8.58 33.07
CA ALA A 22 3.62 -8.52 32.81
C ALA A 22 4.12 -7.12 32.41
N VAL A 23 3.24 -6.15 32.17
CA VAL A 23 3.61 -4.81 31.70
C VAL A 23 3.14 -3.71 32.64
N ARG A 24 3.92 -2.65 32.72
CA ARG A 24 3.56 -1.35 33.29
C ARG A 24 3.99 -0.27 32.32
N THR A 25 3.12 0.71 32.12
CA THR A 25 3.38 1.86 31.25
C THR A 25 3.42 3.13 32.08
N SER A 26 4.29 4.05 31.74
CA SER A 26 4.35 5.39 32.34
C SER A 26 4.98 6.37 31.37
N THR A 27 5.07 7.64 31.81
CA THR A 27 5.71 8.74 31.05
C THR A 27 6.88 9.27 31.86
N ALA A 28 8.03 9.44 31.21
CA ALA A 28 9.22 9.98 31.85
C ALA A 28 9.03 11.46 32.18
N SER A 29 9.61 11.88 33.28
CA SER A 29 9.80 13.29 33.62
C SER A 29 11.17 13.83 33.15
N GLY A 30 12.01 12.97 32.59
CA GLY A 30 13.34 13.22 32.06
C GLY A 30 14.24 12.01 32.21
N GLY A 31 15.53 12.21 32.02
CA GLY A 31 16.54 11.18 32.19
C GLY A 31 17.85 11.51 31.48
N THR A 32 18.71 10.50 31.37
CA THR A 32 19.98 10.55 30.65
C THR A 32 20.00 9.48 29.57
N THR A 33 21.14 9.27 28.95
CA THR A 33 21.32 8.13 28.01
C THR A 33 21.27 6.77 28.69
N THR A 34 21.30 6.70 30.01
CA THR A 34 21.29 5.45 30.81
C THR A 34 20.23 5.42 31.89
N THR A 35 19.43 6.47 32.05
CA THR A 35 18.40 6.54 33.08
C THR A 35 17.07 7.05 32.50
N VAL A 36 15.96 6.56 33.07
CA VAL A 36 14.63 7.17 32.96
C VAL A 36 14.25 7.64 34.35
N ASP A 37 13.88 8.91 34.46
CA ASP A 37 13.35 9.51 35.68
C ASP A 37 11.84 9.70 35.54
N ASP A 38 11.09 9.32 36.57
CA ASP A 38 9.64 9.45 36.62
C ASP A 38 9.20 9.94 38.00
N ASN A 39 8.57 11.10 38.04
CA ASN A 39 8.06 11.72 39.26
C ASN A 39 6.57 11.45 39.51
N THR A 40 5.91 10.70 38.61
CA THR A 40 4.48 10.37 38.64
C THR A 40 4.23 8.93 39.07
N ALA A 41 5.11 8.01 38.67
CA ALA A 41 4.98 6.59 38.98
C ALA A 41 5.69 6.22 40.28
N VAL A 42 5.29 6.80 41.41
CA VAL A 42 5.86 6.42 42.73
C VAL A 42 5.51 4.98 43.03
N VAL A 43 6.41 4.05 42.72
CA VAL A 43 6.15 2.62 42.89
C VAL A 43 7.19 2.00 43.79
N GLY A 44 7.08 2.27 45.04
CA GLY A 44 7.33 1.33 46.10
C GLY A 44 8.76 1.24 46.60
N SER A 45 9.59 0.39 46.21
CA SER A 45 10.90 0.09 46.81
C SER A 45 12.04 0.07 45.81
N ASN A 46 13.24 0.35 46.27
CA ASN A 46 14.46 0.15 45.52
C ASN A 46 14.56 -1.31 45.03
N ASP A 47 15.28 -1.51 43.96
CA ASP A 47 15.58 -2.83 43.35
C ASP A 47 14.38 -3.60 42.77
N ARG A 48 13.17 -3.05 42.82
CA ARG A 48 11.94 -3.76 42.42
C ARG A 48 11.92 -4.21 40.97
N PHE A 49 12.57 -3.45 40.09
CA PHE A 49 12.56 -3.70 38.65
C PHE A 49 13.91 -4.18 38.09
N ASN A 50 14.88 -4.43 38.97
CA ASN A 50 16.17 -4.95 38.56
C ASN A 50 16.01 -6.26 37.77
N GLY A 51 16.71 -6.37 36.63
CA GLY A 51 16.63 -7.54 35.76
C GLY A 51 15.42 -7.56 34.82
N LYS A 52 14.48 -6.62 34.93
CA LYS A 52 13.33 -6.49 34.01
C LYS A 52 13.72 -5.81 32.71
N TRP A 53 12.80 -5.77 31.74
CA TRP A 53 13.00 -5.09 30.48
C TRP A 53 12.37 -3.70 30.52
N LEU A 54 13.10 -2.71 30.01
CA LEU A 54 12.62 -1.37 29.69
C LEU A 54 12.45 -1.27 28.17
N MET A 55 11.36 -0.70 27.72
CA MET A 55 11.16 -0.29 26.34
C MET A 55 10.77 1.18 26.32
N LEU A 56 11.52 2.01 25.60
CA LEU A 56 11.14 3.40 25.31
C LEU A 56 10.20 3.41 24.12
N GLN A 57 9.18 4.26 24.17
CA GLN A 57 8.19 4.44 23.14
C GLN A 57 7.96 5.92 22.93
N ASP A 58 7.45 6.29 21.77
CA ASP A 58 7.09 7.68 21.44
C ASP A 58 8.13 8.66 22.02
N ALA A 59 9.39 8.38 21.71
CA ALA A 59 10.51 9.14 22.21
C ALA A 59 10.75 10.38 21.33
N ASP A 60 10.94 11.56 21.94
CA ASP A 60 11.29 12.80 21.23
C ASP A 60 12.50 12.60 20.32
N ALA A 61 13.46 11.81 20.75
CA ALA A 61 14.58 11.39 19.92
C ALA A 61 14.19 10.10 19.16
N ALA A 62 13.89 10.19 17.88
CA ALA A 62 13.48 9.04 17.04
C ALA A 62 14.46 7.86 17.08
N THR A 63 15.73 8.08 17.41
CA THR A 63 16.73 7.02 17.60
C THR A 63 16.52 6.20 18.87
N ASN A 64 15.72 6.70 19.81
CA ASN A 64 15.39 6.02 21.05
C ASN A 64 14.03 5.30 20.95
N ASP A 65 13.24 5.61 19.95
CA ASP A 65 11.91 5.00 19.78
C ASP A 65 12.00 3.50 19.54
N GLY A 66 11.26 2.73 20.30
CA GLY A 66 11.23 1.27 20.21
C GLY A 66 12.46 0.54 20.79
N ILE A 67 13.43 1.25 21.40
CA ILE A 67 14.60 0.58 21.98
C ILE A 67 14.22 -0.22 23.22
N VAL A 68 14.81 -1.41 23.36
CA VAL A 68 14.61 -2.29 24.51
C VAL A 68 15.95 -2.48 25.24
N ARG A 69 15.93 -2.34 26.56
CA ARG A 69 17.10 -2.39 27.42
C ARG A 69 16.83 -3.24 28.68
N ARG A 70 17.90 -3.69 29.32
CA ARG A 70 17.79 -4.32 30.65
C ARG A 70 17.90 -3.26 31.74
N ILE A 71 17.00 -3.30 32.69
CA ILE A 71 17.08 -2.49 33.91
C ILE A 71 18.12 -3.12 34.80
N THR A 72 19.15 -2.37 35.13
CA THR A 72 20.23 -2.81 36.00
C THR A 72 20.01 -2.37 37.44
N ASP A 73 19.31 -1.24 37.62
CA ASP A 73 18.97 -0.71 38.95
C ASP A 73 17.64 0.06 38.89
N SER A 74 16.94 0.11 40.00
CA SER A 74 15.74 0.92 40.18
C SER A 74 15.70 1.49 41.58
N ALA A 75 15.66 2.80 41.71
CA ALA A 75 15.76 3.53 42.99
C ALA A 75 14.68 4.60 43.10
N VAL A 76 14.27 4.89 44.32
CA VAL A 76 13.37 6.01 44.65
C VAL A 76 14.12 6.98 45.54
N SER A 77 14.25 8.22 45.10
CA SER A 77 14.87 9.31 45.86
C SER A 77 14.08 10.61 45.66
N SER A 78 13.74 11.29 46.77
CA SER A 78 13.05 12.61 46.69
C SER A 78 11.78 12.60 45.82
N ASN A 79 10.97 11.53 45.88
CA ASN A 79 9.79 11.33 45.07
C ASN A 79 10.04 11.17 43.56
N VAL A 80 11.27 10.96 43.13
CA VAL A 80 11.61 10.58 41.77
C VAL A 80 11.97 9.11 41.75
N PHE A 81 11.35 8.38 40.82
CA PHE A 81 11.67 7.01 40.52
C PHE A 81 12.64 6.98 39.34
N THR A 82 13.86 6.48 39.57
CA THR A 82 14.89 6.38 38.55
C THR A 82 15.13 4.93 38.16
N LEU A 83 15.03 4.63 36.88
CA LEU A 83 15.43 3.36 36.27
C LEU A 83 16.78 3.52 35.57
N THR A 84 17.76 2.75 36.00
CA THR A 84 19.06 2.68 35.31
C THR A 84 19.06 1.47 34.38
N PHE A 85 19.51 1.63 33.15
CA PHE A 85 19.49 0.59 32.14
C PHE A 85 20.78 0.51 31.32
N MET A 86 21.01 -0.66 30.72
CA MET A 86 22.16 -0.94 29.86
C MET A 86 21.73 -1.77 28.64
N PRO A 87 22.40 -1.59 27.48
CA PRO A 87 23.37 -0.54 27.14
C PRO A 87 22.71 0.83 27.04
N ALA A 88 23.52 1.89 26.94
CA ALA A 88 23.02 3.26 26.82
C ALA A 88 22.11 3.45 25.59
N ALA A 89 21.18 4.38 25.68
CA ALA A 89 20.40 4.88 24.56
C ALA A 89 21.26 5.83 23.70
N SER A 90 20.80 6.11 22.50
CA SER A 90 21.51 6.99 21.55
C SER A 90 21.43 8.48 21.94
N ALA A 91 20.35 8.87 22.61
CA ALA A 91 20.11 10.22 23.13
C ALA A 91 19.56 10.16 24.56
N SER A 92 19.59 11.28 25.28
CA SER A 92 18.96 11.38 26.60
C SER A 92 17.44 11.19 26.50
N VAL A 93 16.86 10.62 27.55
CA VAL A 93 15.41 10.48 27.71
C VAL A 93 14.82 11.85 28.02
N ALA A 94 13.83 12.27 27.22
CA ALA A 94 13.14 13.55 27.41
C ALA A 94 11.98 13.44 28.40
N SER A 95 11.53 14.59 28.90
CA SER A 95 10.25 14.66 29.61
C SER A 95 9.15 14.52 28.57
N SER A 96 8.23 13.64 28.75
CA SER A 96 7.19 13.22 27.82
C SER A 96 7.45 11.89 27.10
N ASP A 97 8.68 11.41 27.01
CA ASP A 97 8.94 10.08 26.48
C ASP A 97 8.11 9.04 27.23
N THR A 98 7.38 8.21 26.53
CA THR A 98 6.64 7.11 27.15
C THR A 98 7.51 5.86 27.24
N TYR A 99 7.25 5.04 28.25
CA TYR A 99 8.00 3.82 28.43
C TYR A 99 7.18 2.68 29.02
N GLU A 100 7.62 1.46 28.74
CA GLU A 100 7.08 0.22 29.27
C GLU A 100 8.12 -0.51 30.14
N ILE A 101 7.69 -1.05 31.29
CA ILE A 101 8.47 -2.01 32.08
C ILE A 101 7.84 -3.38 31.91
N TRP A 102 8.62 -4.34 31.42
CA TRP A 102 8.17 -5.70 31.20
C TRP A 102 8.82 -6.68 32.15
N ASP A 103 8.07 -7.70 32.52
CA ASP A 103 8.60 -8.81 33.31
C ASP A 103 9.74 -9.53 32.55
N ASP A 104 10.73 -10.05 33.29
CA ASP A 104 11.91 -10.70 32.72
C ASP A 104 11.58 -11.88 31.80
N LYS A 105 10.45 -12.55 32.03
CA LYS A 105 9.96 -13.70 31.26
C LYS A 105 9.35 -13.30 29.90
N TYR A 106 8.96 -12.05 29.73
CA TYR A 106 8.21 -11.56 28.58
C TYR A 106 8.91 -10.35 27.92
N PRO A 107 10.03 -10.56 27.20
CA PRO A 107 10.67 -9.47 26.46
C PRO A 107 9.70 -8.86 25.44
N PRO A 108 9.59 -7.52 25.34
CA PRO A 108 8.62 -6.88 24.45
C PRO A 108 8.81 -7.24 22.96
N GLN A 109 10.06 -7.41 22.50
CA GLN A 109 10.30 -7.88 21.13
C GLN A 109 9.67 -9.24 20.86
N ARG A 110 9.76 -10.18 21.82
CA ARG A 110 9.16 -11.50 21.68
C ARG A 110 7.63 -11.43 21.63
N ILE A 111 7.03 -10.47 22.34
CA ILE A 111 5.59 -10.21 22.22
C ILE A 111 5.24 -9.71 20.83
N ASN A 112 6.06 -8.81 20.25
CA ASN A 112 5.89 -8.35 18.87
C ASN A 112 5.98 -9.52 17.87
N ASP A 113 6.91 -10.46 18.09
CA ASP A 113 7.00 -11.67 17.27
C ASP A 113 5.74 -12.54 17.39
N PHE A 114 5.17 -12.70 18.58
CA PHE A 114 3.92 -13.43 18.77
C PHE A 114 2.72 -12.74 18.15
N ILE A 115 2.68 -11.40 18.13
CA ILE A 115 1.66 -10.64 17.39
C ILE A 115 1.74 -10.99 15.91
N ASN A 116 2.92 -10.89 15.31
CA ASN A 116 3.12 -11.20 13.90
C ASN A 116 2.85 -12.69 13.60
N GLN A 117 3.24 -13.60 14.49
CA GLN A 117 2.93 -15.02 14.33
C GLN A 117 1.41 -15.30 14.41
N ALA A 118 0.68 -14.57 15.25
CA ALA A 118 -0.78 -14.68 15.30
C ALA A 118 -1.42 -14.22 13.98
N ILE A 119 -0.90 -13.15 13.35
CA ILE A 119 -1.34 -12.69 12.04
C ILE A 119 -1.03 -13.75 10.95
N ILE A 120 0.15 -14.36 11.00
CA ILE A 120 0.52 -15.46 10.10
C ILE A 120 -0.43 -16.65 10.26
N ASP A 121 -0.74 -17.05 11.49
CA ASP A 121 -1.65 -18.16 11.79
C ASP A 121 -3.10 -17.90 11.33
N ALA A 122 -3.49 -16.62 11.20
CA ALA A 122 -4.78 -16.23 10.65
C ALA A 122 -4.81 -16.32 9.12
N THR A 123 -3.65 -16.36 8.45
CA THR A 123 -3.56 -16.43 6.98
C THR A 123 -4.29 -17.68 6.47
N GLY A 124 -5.13 -17.49 5.44
CA GLY A 124 -6.00 -18.54 4.94
C GLY A 124 -7.42 -18.56 5.54
N HIS A 125 -7.63 -17.83 6.64
CA HIS A 125 -8.94 -17.65 7.28
C HIS A 125 -9.36 -16.18 7.35
N ALA A 126 -8.40 -15.28 7.59
CA ALA A 126 -8.61 -13.83 7.60
C ALA A 126 -7.97 -13.20 6.35
N TYR A 127 -8.74 -12.32 5.69
CA TYR A 127 -8.30 -11.59 4.51
C TYR A 127 -8.71 -10.14 4.65
N THR A 128 -7.84 -9.24 4.18
CA THR A 128 -8.18 -7.83 4.03
C THR A 128 -8.84 -7.61 2.67
N TYR A 129 -9.85 -6.73 2.64
CA TYR A 129 -10.54 -6.40 1.40
C TYR A 129 -9.58 -5.70 0.42
N LYS A 130 -9.51 -6.20 -0.81
CA LYS A 130 -8.68 -5.65 -1.86
C LYS A 130 -9.47 -5.44 -3.14
N GLN A 131 -9.23 -4.31 -3.78
CA GLN A 131 -9.66 -4.03 -5.15
C GLN A 131 -8.44 -3.66 -6.00
N ASP A 132 -8.48 -4.06 -7.26
CA ASP A 132 -7.50 -3.68 -8.25
C ASP A 132 -8.19 -3.42 -9.59
N VAL A 133 -7.81 -2.36 -10.28
CA VAL A 133 -8.35 -1.93 -11.58
C VAL A 133 -7.23 -1.74 -12.61
N SER A 134 -6.12 -2.44 -12.44
CA SER A 134 -4.97 -2.34 -13.35
C SER A 134 -5.17 -3.11 -14.66
N LEU A 135 -6.12 -4.05 -14.71
CA LEU A 135 -6.34 -4.88 -15.88
C LEU A 135 -7.28 -4.20 -16.88
N HIS A 136 -6.92 -4.32 -18.15
CA HIS A 136 -7.70 -3.79 -19.25
C HIS A 136 -7.90 -4.87 -20.34
N GLY A 137 -9.14 -5.11 -20.73
CA GLY A 137 -9.47 -6.05 -21.81
C GLY A 137 -9.20 -5.41 -23.19
N ASP A 138 -8.67 -6.19 -24.11
CA ASP A 138 -8.44 -5.79 -25.52
C ASP A 138 -9.33 -6.58 -26.50
N GLY A 139 -10.18 -7.45 -26.00
CA GLY A 139 -11.05 -8.33 -26.78
C GLY A 139 -10.37 -9.62 -27.28
N TYR A 140 -9.05 -9.74 -27.18
CA TYR A 140 -8.25 -10.86 -27.66
C TYR A 140 -7.52 -11.60 -26.57
N THR A 141 -6.97 -10.90 -25.59
CA THR A 141 -6.23 -11.49 -24.47
C THR A 141 -7.15 -12.29 -23.57
N ALA A 142 -6.83 -13.57 -23.40
CA ALA A 142 -7.58 -14.47 -22.54
C ALA A 142 -6.99 -14.62 -21.14
N ARG A 143 -5.72 -14.28 -20.94
CA ARG A 143 -4.96 -14.47 -19.71
C ARG A 143 -4.44 -13.14 -19.20
N PHE A 144 -4.64 -12.91 -17.92
CA PHE A 144 -4.20 -11.68 -17.24
C PHE A 144 -3.50 -12.06 -15.94
N ASP A 145 -2.30 -11.57 -15.73
CA ASP A 145 -1.56 -11.74 -14.48
C ASP A 145 -2.34 -11.14 -13.33
N ILE A 146 -2.57 -11.91 -12.28
CA ILE A 146 -3.20 -11.43 -11.07
C ILE A 146 -2.15 -10.70 -10.22
N PRO A 147 -2.39 -9.45 -9.79
CA PRO A 147 -1.47 -8.76 -8.89
C PRO A 147 -1.13 -9.61 -7.67
N SER A 148 0.15 -9.72 -7.34
CA SER A 148 0.69 -10.60 -6.29
C SER A 148 0.12 -10.32 -4.88
N THR A 149 -0.52 -9.18 -4.70
CA THR A 149 -1.19 -8.79 -3.46
C THR A 149 -2.45 -9.61 -3.17
N PHE A 150 -3.08 -10.22 -4.19
CA PHE A 150 -4.26 -11.05 -3.99
C PHE A 150 -3.91 -12.46 -3.51
N GLN A 151 -4.63 -12.91 -2.49
CA GLN A 151 -4.67 -14.31 -2.05
C GLN A 151 -5.91 -15.04 -2.58
N MET A 152 -6.95 -14.27 -2.84
CA MET A 152 -8.21 -14.81 -3.35
C MET A 152 -8.96 -13.76 -4.15
N ILE A 153 -9.73 -14.18 -5.13
CA ILE A 153 -10.62 -13.33 -5.92
C ILE A 153 -12.06 -13.81 -5.71
N ASN A 154 -12.92 -12.89 -5.24
CA ASN A 154 -14.33 -13.15 -5.00
C ASN A 154 -15.16 -12.92 -6.25
N LYS A 155 -14.87 -11.82 -6.93
CA LYS A 155 -15.57 -11.41 -8.14
C LYS A 155 -14.66 -10.67 -9.09
N VAL A 156 -14.98 -10.77 -10.35
CA VAL A 156 -14.46 -9.96 -11.43
C VAL A 156 -15.58 -9.06 -11.90
N GLU A 157 -15.31 -7.78 -11.99
CA GLU A 157 -16.22 -6.75 -12.51
C GLU A 157 -15.57 -6.07 -13.71
N TYR A 158 -16.37 -5.46 -14.56
CA TYR A 158 -15.87 -4.64 -15.66
C TYR A 158 -16.60 -3.31 -15.68
N ARG A 159 -15.93 -2.27 -16.18
CA ARG A 159 -16.51 -0.96 -16.32
C ARG A 159 -17.44 -0.95 -17.55
N SER A 160 -18.74 -1.01 -17.31
CA SER A 160 -19.75 -1.04 -18.37
C SER A 160 -20.02 0.34 -18.94
N LYS A 161 -19.92 1.39 -18.09
CA LYS A 161 -20.16 2.78 -18.47
C LYS A 161 -19.35 3.72 -17.58
N VAL A 162 -18.91 4.84 -18.17
CA VAL A 162 -18.27 5.94 -17.45
C VAL A 162 -18.52 7.24 -18.25
N THR A 163 -18.59 8.38 -17.56
CA THR A 163 -18.57 9.67 -18.22
C THR A 163 -17.14 9.94 -18.68
N ALA A 164 -16.98 10.12 -19.99
CA ALA A 164 -15.67 10.34 -20.61
C ALA A 164 -15.75 11.43 -21.67
N LYS A 165 -14.65 12.14 -21.85
CA LYS A 165 -14.46 13.16 -22.90
C LYS A 165 -13.16 12.88 -23.63
N VAL A 166 -13.24 12.61 -24.91
CA VAL A 166 -12.08 12.44 -25.77
C VAL A 166 -11.42 13.82 -25.94
N LEU A 167 -10.15 13.92 -25.60
CA LEU A 167 -9.32 15.08 -25.85
C LEU A 167 -8.65 14.98 -27.22
N HIS A 168 -7.98 13.85 -27.47
CA HIS A 168 -7.34 13.59 -28.76
C HIS A 168 -7.37 12.10 -29.10
N ARG A 169 -7.74 11.76 -30.35
CA ARG A 169 -7.80 10.37 -30.83
C ARG A 169 -6.45 9.77 -31.16
N CYS A 170 -5.45 10.63 -31.43
CA CYS A 170 -4.14 10.25 -31.94
C CYS A 170 -4.15 9.52 -33.30
N ASP A 171 -5.24 9.63 -34.05
CA ASP A 171 -5.35 9.10 -35.42
C ASP A 171 -4.47 9.89 -36.43
N THR A 172 -4.10 11.13 -36.09
CA THR A 172 -3.29 12.06 -36.86
C THR A 172 -2.04 12.47 -36.12
N THR A 173 -1.13 13.15 -36.78
CA THR A 173 0.04 13.79 -36.19
C THR A 173 -0.35 14.97 -35.31
N PHE A 174 0.48 15.34 -34.38
CA PHE A 174 0.41 16.60 -33.63
C PHE A 174 1.02 17.71 -34.48
N ASP A 175 0.35 18.82 -34.66
CA ASP A 175 0.73 19.84 -35.66
C ASP A 175 0.96 21.25 -35.07
N GLU A 176 0.83 21.43 -33.76
CA GLU A 176 0.97 22.77 -33.16
C GLU A 176 2.43 23.13 -32.86
N ALA A 177 3.19 22.26 -32.19
CA ALA A 177 4.61 22.42 -31.96
C ALA A 177 5.33 21.08 -32.02
N THR A 178 6.56 21.08 -32.55
CA THR A 178 7.42 19.90 -32.64
C THR A 178 8.88 20.32 -32.55
N ASP A 179 9.59 19.86 -31.52
CA ASP A 179 11.03 20.07 -31.40
C ASP A 179 11.80 19.32 -32.51
N SER A 180 12.98 19.84 -32.87
CA SER A 180 13.79 19.36 -34.00
C SER A 180 14.26 17.90 -33.84
N ASP A 181 14.29 17.40 -32.62
CA ASP A 181 14.75 16.05 -32.31
C ASP A 181 13.64 15.00 -32.46
N PHE A 182 12.43 15.44 -32.80
CA PHE A 182 11.28 14.59 -33.04
C PHE A 182 10.85 14.60 -34.51
N THR A 183 10.47 13.41 -34.98
CA THR A 183 9.70 13.28 -36.22
C THR A 183 8.44 12.47 -35.89
N GLN A 184 7.36 12.75 -36.61
CA GLN A 184 6.07 12.16 -36.33
C GLN A 184 5.33 11.69 -37.59
N GLU A 185 4.53 10.66 -37.41
CA GLU A 185 3.64 10.14 -38.43
C GLU A 185 2.43 9.44 -37.81
N SER A 186 1.36 9.27 -38.59
CA SER A 186 0.25 8.42 -38.23
C SER A 186 0.57 6.97 -38.55
N ASP A 187 0.60 6.10 -37.53
CA ASP A 187 0.87 4.66 -37.70
C ASP A 187 -0.45 3.87 -37.73
N THR A 188 -0.83 3.43 -38.93
CA THR A 188 -2.07 2.64 -39.11
C THR A 188 -1.92 1.16 -38.77
N GLN A 189 -0.69 0.68 -38.62
CA GLN A 189 -0.42 -0.75 -38.31
C GLN A 189 -0.34 -1.01 -36.78
N ASN A 190 0.21 -0.04 -36.05
CA ASN A 190 0.52 -0.21 -34.63
C ASN A 190 -0.37 0.71 -33.80
N LYS A 191 -1.62 0.32 -33.60
CA LYS A 191 -2.66 1.09 -32.92
C LYS A 191 -3.50 0.24 -31.98
N LYS A 192 -4.24 0.86 -31.09
CA LYS A 192 -5.21 0.23 -30.19
C LYS A 192 -6.65 0.57 -30.54
N GLN A 193 -6.92 1.81 -30.92
CA GLN A 193 -8.25 2.28 -31.29
C GLN A 193 -8.21 3.09 -32.59
N GLY A 194 -9.35 3.49 -33.10
CA GLY A 194 -9.45 4.39 -34.24
C GLY A 194 -8.83 3.87 -35.54
N THR A 195 -8.33 4.78 -36.34
CA THR A 195 -7.73 4.54 -37.69
C THR A 195 -6.22 4.47 -37.65
N GLY A 196 -5.55 5.08 -36.65
CA GLY A 196 -4.10 5.09 -36.45
C GLY A 196 -3.71 5.34 -35.00
N SER A 197 -2.42 5.44 -34.74
CA SER A 197 -1.84 6.01 -33.53
C SER A 197 -0.82 7.09 -33.90
N LEU A 198 -0.60 8.06 -33.03
CA LEU A 198 0.51 9.00 -33.18
C LEU A 198 1.82 8.24 -32.93
N LYS A 199 2.69 8.19 -33.91
CA LYS A 199 4.04 7.65 -33.81
C LYS A 199 5.06 8.80 -33.79
N ILE A 200 5.84 8.86 -32.72
CA ILE A 200 6.90 9.86 -32.53
C ILE A 200 8.23 9.11 -32.56
N THR A 201 9.11 9.47 -33.48
CA THR A 201 10.48 8.96 -33.54
C THR A 201 11.40 10.01 -32.92
N ILE A 202 12.15 9.62 -31.92
CA ILE A 202 13.05 10.47 -31.13
C ILE A 202 14.48 10.10 -31.48
N VAL A 203 15.30 11.11 -31.82
CA VAL A 203 16.73 10.91 -32.12
C VAL A 203 17.52 10.67 -30.85
N GLY A 204 18.69 10.02 -30.95
CA GLY A 204 19.58 9.88 -29.78
C GLY A 204 20.20 11.23 -29.42
N GLY A 205 20.20 11.55 -28.13
CA GLY A 205 20.70 12.81 -27.58
C GLY A 205 19.66 13.92 -27.52
N ALA A 206 18.38 13.60 -27.67
CA ALA A 206 17.27 14.52 -27.39
C ALA A 206 17.32 15.07 -25.98
N SER A 207 16.99 16.34 -25.80
CA SER A 207 17.15 17.05 -24.54
C SER A 207 15.92 16.91 -23.62
N ALA A 208 16.15 16.99 -22.33
CA ALA A 208 15.05 17.11 -21.38
C ALA A 208 14.30 18.44 -21.62
N GLY A 209 12.96 18.35 -21.68
CA GLY A 209 12.08 19.48 -21.99
C GLY A 209 11.68 19.57 -23.44
N ASP A 210 12.24 18.72 -24.33
CA ASP A 210 11.78 18.65 -25.71
C ASP A 210 10.31 18.23 -25.75
N LEU A 211 9.54 18.94 -26.61
CA LEU A 211 8.08 18.87 -26.60
C LEU A 211 7.52 18.64 -28.00
N ILE A 212 6.45 17.87 -28.05
CA ILE A 212 5.54 17.82 -29.21
C ILE A 212 4.12 18.08 -28.73
N SER A 213 3.37 18.97 -29.38
CA SER A 213 2.00 19.32 -28.99
C SER A 213 1.05 19.44 -30.18
N ASP A 214 -0.24 19.31 -29.86
CA ASP A 214 -1.33 19.51 -30.78
C ASP A 214 -2.40 20.44 -30.22
N SER A 215 -3.00 21.23 -31.08
CA SER A 215 -4.13 22.08 -30.74
C SER A 215 -5.43 21.27 -30.74
N ILE A 216 -6.22 21.40 -29.71
CA ILE A 216 -7.51 20.73 -29.64
C ILE A 216 -8.65 21.75 -29.53
N THR A 217 -9.86 21.34 -29.92
CA THR A 217 -11.04 22.13 -29.61
C THR A 217 -11.17 22.30 -28.09
N SER A 218 -11.35 23.55 -27.64
CA SER A 218 -11.44 23.85 -26.20
C SER A 218 -12.32 22.88 -25.44
N ALA A 219 -11.73 22.27 -24.42
CA ALA A 219 -12.32 21.21 -23.63
C ALA A 219 -12.40 21.60 -22.16
N ASP A 220 -13.60 21.73 -21.62
CA ASP A 220 -13.82 21.80 -20.16
C ASP A 220 -13.77 20.36 -19.60
N ILE A 221 -12.75 20.07 -18.81
CA ILE A 221 -12.57 18.79 -18.12
C ILE A 221 -12.59 18.94 -16.58
N SER A 222 -13.09 20.07 -16.08
CA SER A 222 -13.15 20.35 -14.64
C SER A 222 -13.96 19.34 -13.81
N LYS A 223 -14.77 18.51 -14.45
CA LYS A 223 -15.59 17.45 -13.83
C LYS A 223 -15.00 16.05 -13.98
N TYR A 224 -13.80 15.96 -14.50
CA TYR A 224 -13.09 14.71 -14.69
C TYR A 224 -11.94 14.63 -13.68
N ASP A 225 -11.49 13.44 -13.36
CA ASP A 225 -10.47 13.21 -12.34
C ASP A 225 -9.23 12.45 -12.86
N THR A 226 -9.33 11.87 -14.04
CA THR A 226 -8.29 10.98 -14.58
C THR A 226 -8.17 11.13 -16.10
N ILE A 227 -6.94 11.11 -16.60
CA ILE A 227 -6.65 10.89 -18.02
C ILE A 227 -6.32 9.42 -18.24
N GLU A 228 -6.94 8.84 -19.26
CA GLU A 228 -6.68 7.48 -19.75
C GLU A 228 -6.15 7.55 -21.17
N MET A 229 -5.10 6.76 -21.48
CA MET A 229 -4.52 6.66 -22.82
C MET A 229 -3.73 5.37 -23.00
N TRP A 230 -3.44 5.02 -24.25
CA TRP A 230 -2.51 3.96 -24.60
C TRP A 230 -1.16 4.52 -24.96
N VAL A 231 -0.10 3.92 -24.44
CA VAL A 231 1.29 4.29 -24.74
C VAL A 231 2.11 3.03 -25.02
N LYS A 232 2.98 3.10 -25.99
CA LYS A 232 3.99 2.08 -26.28
C LYS A 232 5.32 2.76 -26.54
N SER A 233 6.39 2.24 -25.98
CA SER A 233 7.78 2.65 -26.24
C SER A 233 8.58 1.47 -26.75
N THR A 234 9.48 1.69 -27.70
CA THR A 234 10.44 0.67 -28.15
C THR A 234 11.53 0.38 -27.13
N VAL A 235 11.70 1.24 -26.14
CA VAL A 235 12.64 1.07 -25.01
C VAL A 235 11.89 1.09 -23.70
N ALA A 236 12.44 0.43 -22.68
CA ALA A 236 11.88 0.52 -21.33
C ALA A 236 12.08 1.94 -20.77
N THR A 237 11.06 2.48 -20.08
CA THR A 237 11.11 3.81 -19.46
C THR A 237 10.91 3.72 -17.96
N SER A 238 11.44 4.69 -17.21
CA SER A 238 11.07 4.94 -15.82
C SER A 238 9.87 5.89 -15.74
N ALA A 239 9.16 5.88 -14.62
CA ALA A 239 8.06 6.83 -14.40
C ALA A 239 8.58 8.27 -14.49
N GLY A 240 7.87 9.11 -15.26
CA GLY A 240 8.20 10.51 -15.46
C GLY A 240 9.23 10.81 -16.56
N ASN A 241 9.83 9.79 -17.20
CA ASN A 241 10.66 10.04 -18.38
C ASN A 241 9.86 10.65 -19.54
N LEU A 242 8.58 10.38 -19.59
CA LEU A 242 7.60 10.95 -20.49
C LEU A 242 6.51 11.60 -19.65
N LYS A 243 6.02 12.76 -20.07
CA LYS A 243 4.94 13.48 -19.41
C LYS A 243 3.89 13.90 -20.42
N LEU A 244 2.63 13.72 -20.07
CA LEU A 244 1.51 14.29 -20.81
C LEU A 244 1.22 15.68 -20.24
N LEU A 245 1.17 16.68 -21.11
CA LEU A 245 0.86 18.06 -20.76
C LEU A 245 -0.54 18.42 -21.25
N LEU A 246 -1.29 19.15 -20.43
CA LEU A 246 -2.56 19.75 -20.79
C LEU A 246 -2.49 21.25 -20.47
N ASP A 247 -2.91 22.09 -21.42
CA ASP A 247 -2.77 23.53 -21.29
C ASP A 247 -3.99 24.29 -21.83
N ASP A 248 -4.26 25.46 -21.26
CA ASP A 248 -5.20 26.45 -21.77
C ASP A 248 -4.54 27.50 -22.65
N SER A 249 -3.24 27.37 -22.89
CA SER A 249 -2.46 28.16 -23.84
C SER A 249 -1.90 27.29 -24.97
N ALA A 250 -1.55 27.92 -26.08
CA ALA A 250 -1.03 27.24 -27.26
C ALA A 250 0.34 26.62 -26.98
N SER A 251 0.63 25.51 -27.67
CA SER A 251 1.91 24.78 -27.62
C SER A 251 2.33 24.30 -26.22
N CYS A 252 1.39 24.07 -25.34
CA CYS A 252 1.65 23.71 -23.96
C CYS A 252 2.70 24.62 -23.28
N ALA A 253 2.63 25.94 -23.54
CA ALA A 253 3.65 26.91 -23.13
C ALA A 253 3.67 27.13 -21.61
N SER A 254 2.56 26.86 -20.91
CA SER A 254 2.43 27.00 -19.46
C SER A 254 1.46 25.94 -18.92
N PRO A 255 1.82 24.66 -18.94
CA PRO A 255 0.88 23.57 -18.67
C PRO A 255 0.17 23.70 -17.32
N ILE A 256 -1.16 23.60 -17.34
CA ILE A 256 -1.98 23.54 -16.13
C ILE A 256 -1.81 22.17 -15.47
N GLU A 257 -1.77 21.11 -16.28
CA GLU A 257 -1.54 19.74 -15.81
C GLU A 257 -0.27 19.17 -16.45
N THR A 258 0.60 18.60 -15.60
CA THR A 258 1.81 17.87 -16.00
C THR A 258 1.73 16.47 -15.43
N LEU A 259 1.37 15.50 -16.27
CA LEU A 259 1.04 14.16 -15.85
C LEU A 259 2.18 13.18 -16.18
N SER A 260 2.87 12.67 -15.15
CA SER A 260 3.94 11.70 -15.34
C SER A 260 3.38 10.37 -15.86
N ILE A 261 3.85 9.93 -17.03
CA ILE A 261 3.54 8.62 -17.58
C ILE A 261 4.27 7.56 -16.74
N PRO A 262 3.59 6.49 -16.28
CA PRO A 262 4.22 5.40 -15.53
C PRO A 262 5.34 4.71 -16.31
N ALA A 263 6.18 3.95 -15.64
CA ALA A 263 7.21 3.13 -16.27
C ALA A 263 6.59 2.19 -17.32
N LEU A 264 7.21 2.12 -18.50
CA LEU A 264 6.76 1.29 -19.62
C LEU A 264 7.74 0.14 -19.86
N THR A 265 7.18 -1.01 -20.22
CA THR A 265 7.97 -2.14 -20.72
C THR A 265 8.20 -1.95 -22.22
N ALA A 266 9.44 -2.20 -22.68
CA ALA A 266 9.79 -2.10 -24.09
C ALA A 266 8.83 -2.91 -24.98
N ASP A 267 8.49 -2.34 -26.14
CA ASP A 267 7.65 -2.93 -27.18
C ASP A 267 6.24 -3.38 -26.76
N THR A 268 5.77 -2.91 -25.59
CA THR A 268 4.48 -3.32 -25.03
C THR A 268 3.52 -2.14 -24.98
N TRP A 269 2.33 -2.29 -25.58
CA TRP A 269 1.24 -1.34 -25.38
C TRP A 269 0.74 -1.39 -23.93
N THR A 270 0.84 -0.27 -23.25
CA THR A 270 0.40 -0.11 -21.86
C THR A 270 -0.77 0.86 -21.80
N PHE A 271 -1.86 0.44 -21.18
CA PHE A 271 -2.96 1.33 -20.82
C PHE A 271 -2.59 2.08 -19.56
N VAL A 272 -2.44 3.38 -19.66
CA VAL A 272 -2.03 4.23 -18.53
C VAL A 272 -3.21 5.06 -18.03
N ARG A 273 -3.23 5.29 -16.74
CA ARG A 273 -4.21 6.11 -16.02
C ARG A 273 -3.47 7.07 -15.12
N MET A 274 -3.73 8.35 -15.30
CA MET A 274 -3.04 9.42 -14.57
C MET A 274 -4.09 10.33 -13.94
N SER A 275 -4.00 10.56 -12.63
CA SER A 275 -4.92 11.46 -11.92
C SER A 275 -4.59 12.91 -12.24
N LEU A 276 -5.62 13.71 -12.53
CA LEU A 276 -5.49 15.16 -12.63
C LEU A 276 -5.16 15.75 -11.24
N ALA A 277 -4.26 16.70 -11.20
CA ALA A 277 -3.82 17.32 -9.94
C ALA A 277 -4.81 18.41 -9.49
N THR A 278 -5.28 19.23 -10.42
CA THR A 278 -6.13 20.40 -10.14
C THR A 278 -7.33 20.49 -11.09
N PRO A 279 -8.19 19.45 -11.18
CA PRO A 279 -9.23 19.37 -12.21
C PRO A 279 -10.14 20.63 -12.28
N HIS A 280 -10.41 21.26 -11.13
CA HIS A 280 -11.27 22.45 -11.07
C HIS A 280 -10.73 23.67 -11.83
N LEU A 281 -9.46 23.65 -12.22
CA LEU A 281 -8.83 24.69 -13.06
C LEU A 281 -8.90 24.36 -14.55
N ASP A 282 -9.16 23.11 -14.93
CA ASP A 282 -9.11 22.59 -16.29
C ASP A 282 -10.40 22.92 -17.08
N THR A 283 -10.78 24.18 -17.08
CA THR A 283 -12.06 24.63 -17.67
C THR A 283 -11.99 24.86 -19.17
N ALA A 284 -10.80 25.00 -19.75
CA ALA A 284 -10.63 25.39 -21.15
C ALA A 284 -9.33 24.84 -21.76
N ILE A 285 -9.08 23.55 -21.69
CA ILE A 285 -7.89 22.93 -22.30
C ILE A 285 -7.96 23.07 -23.83
N ILE A 286 -6.93 23.67 -24.44
CA ILE A 286 -6.82 23.87 -25.87
C ILE A 286 -5.58 23.26 -26.51
N SER A 287 -4.63 22.77 -25.69
CA SER A 287 -3.40 22.13 -26.17
C SER A 287 -3.11 20.86 -25.40
N VAL A 288 -2.65 19.82 -26.07
CA VAL A 288 -2.21 18.52 -25.53
C VAL A 288 -0.81 18.24 -26.02
N GLY A 289 0.13 17.96 -25.13
CA GLY A 289 1.53 17.72 -25.49
C GLY A 289 2.14 16.50 -24.83
N LEU A 290 3.20 15.98 -25.45
CA LEU A 290 4.11 15.01 -24.85
C LEU A 290 5.46 15.70 -24.63
N GLU A 291 5.90 15.76 -23.37
CA GLU A 291 7.23 16.21 -22.97
C GLU A 291 8.15 15.02 -22.74
N TYR A 292 9.37 15.15 -23.26
CA TYR A 292 10.47 14.20 -23.06
C TYR A 292 11.40 14.74 -21.97
N ASP A 293 11.49 14.04 -20.84
CA ASP A 293 12.18 14.55 -19.64
C ASP A 293 13.52 13.86 -19.34
N ALA A 294 13.88 12.84 -20.11
CA ALA A 294 15.14 12.12 -19.91
C ALA A 294 15.59 11.44 -21.20
N ASP A 295 16.89 11.58 -21.54
CA ASP A 295 17.43 10.91 -22.73
C ASP A 295 17.35 9.39 -22.62
N LEU A 296 16.50 8.78 -23.42
CA LEU A 296 16.29 7.33 -23.56
C LEU A 296 17.10 6.73 -24.71
N GLY A 297 17.92 7.55 -25.38
CA GLY A 297 18.52 7.23 -26.67
C GLY A 297 17.50 7.27 -27.81
N ALA A 298 17.92 6.86 -29.02
CA ALA A 298 17.01 6.78 -30.15
C ALA A 298 15.88 5.77 -29.87
N CYS A 299 14.63 6.24 -29.92
CA CYS A 299 13.47 5.41 -29.62
C CYS A 299 12.22 5.86 -30.39
N VAL A 300 11.19 5.02 -30.33
CA VAL A 300 9.88 5.33 -30.92
C VAL A 300 8.83 5.25 -29.83
N ILE A 301 7.99 6.26 -29.73
CA ILE A 301 6.84 6.30 -28.84
C ILE A 301 5.56 6.29 -29.70
N ASN A 302 4.64 5.39 -29.41
CA ASN A 302 3.29 5.42 -29.96
C ASN A 302 2.30 5.83 -28.86
N ILE A 303 1.39 6.75 -29.19
CA ILE A 303 0.30 7.20 -28.31
C ILE A 303 -1.02 7.01 -29.03
N ASP A 304 -2.05 6.60 -28.27
CA ASP A 304 -3.37 6.36 -28.82
C ASP A 304 -4.46 6.71 -27.79
N ASP A 305 -5.50 7.39 -28.23
CA ASP A 305 -6.78 7.68 -27.54
C ASP A 305 -6.63 8.36 -26.15
N ILE A 306 -6.34 9.68 -26.15
CA ILE A 306 -6.24 10.48 -24.91
C ILE A 306 -7.66 10.91 -24.49
N VAL A 307 -8.10 10.42 -23.31
CA VAL A 307 -9.48 10.58 -22.83
C VAL A 307 -9.49 11.04 -21.36
N ALA A 308 -10.25 12.09 -21.07
CA ALA A 308 -10.58 12.47 -19.70
C ALA A 308 -11.77 11.65 -19.19
N VAL A 309 -11.70 11.13 -17.98
CA VAL A 309 -12.67 10.21 -17.37
C VAL A 309 -13.06 10.68 -15.98
N ALA A 310 -14.37 10.64 -15.66
CA ALA A 310 -14.90 10.86 -14.33
C ALA A 310 -15.16 9.51 -13.64
N ASN A 311 -14.21 9.03 -12.84
CA ASN A 311 -14.27 7.70 -12.22
C ASN A 311 -15.43 7.52 -11.24
N ASP A 312 -15.87 8.58 -10.60
CA ASP A 312 -17.03 8.57 -9.69
C ASP A 312 -18.35 8.20 -10.39
N THR A 313 -18.42 8.42 -11.72
CA THR A 313 -19.56 8.03 -12.56
C THR A 313 -19.48 6.61 -13.09
N ALA A 314 -18.41 5.88 -12.79
CA ALA A 314 -18.18 4.55 -13.34
C ALA A 314 -19.22 3.53 -12.84
N ILE A 315 -19.87 2.87 -13.78
CA ILE A 315 -20.80 1.75 -13.50
C ILE A 315 -20.03 0.45 -13.73
N TRP A 316 -19.98 -0.36 -12.67
CA TRP A 316 -19.30 -1.65 -12.68
C TRP A 316 -20.33 -2.78 -12.74
N GLU A 317 -20.19 -3.67 -13.67
CA GLU A 317 -21.01 -4.86 -13.81
C GLU A 317 -20.22 -6.12 -13.48
N LYS A 318 -20.85 -7.04 -12.76
CA LYS A 318 -20.24 -8.31 -12.38
C LYS A 318 -20.16 -9.24 -13.59
N LEU A 319 -18.96 -9.77 -13.85
CA LEU A 319 -18.77 -10.83 -14.83
C LEU A 319 -19.32 -12.16 -14.28
N ASP A 320 -20.05 -12.92 -15.11
CA ASP A 320 -20.56 -14.24 -14.70
C ASP A 320 -19.38 -15.15 -14.30
N LYS A 321 -19.55 -15.86 -13.18
CA LYS A 321 -18.52 -16.79 -12.67
C LYS A 321 -18.21 -17.94 -13.63
N ARG A 322 -19.11 -18.25 -14.55
CA ARG A 322 -18.89 -19.26 -15.59
C ARG A 322 -17.98 -18.77 -16.70
N SER A 323 -17.83 -17.46 -16.84
CA SER A 323 -17.07 -16.82 -17.92
C SER A 323 -15.60 -16.61 -17.58
N TRP A 324 -15.16 -17.03 -16.39
CA TRP A 324 -13.76 -16.90 -15.96
C TRP A 324 -13.36 -17.96 -14.93
N HIS A 325 -12.06 -18.24 -14.84
CA HIS A 325 -11.47 -19.04 -13.76
C HIS A 325 -10.05 -18.58 -13.46
N ILE A 326 -9.50 -19.03 -12.31
CA ILE A 326 -8.15 -18.75 -11.89
C ILE A 326 -7.28 -19.98 -12.16
N ASN A 327 -6.19 -19.79 -12.89
CA ASN A 327 -5.10 -20.74 -12.96
C ASN A 327 -4.19 -20.53 -11.75
N LYS A 328 -4.29 -21.43 -10.77
CA LYS A 328 -3.55 -21.32 -9.52
C LYS A 328 -2.02 -21.46 -9.67
N GLN A 329 -1.56 -22.24 -10.65
CA GLN A 329 -0.14 -22.49 -10.86
C GLN A 329 0.58 -21.27 -11.42
N GLU A 330 -0.05 -20.59 -12.38
CA GLU A 330 0.50 -19.42 -13.07
C GLU A 330 0.00 -18.10 -12.46
N LYS A 331 -0.97 -18.18 -11.54
CA LYS A 331 -1.63 -17.02 -10.92
C LYS A 331 -2.31 -16.08 -11.92
N ASP A 332 -2.94 -16.67 -12.91
CA ASP A 332 -3.62 -15.95 -13.98
C ASP A 332 -5.15 -15.98 -13.79
N LEU A 333 -5.76 -14.85 -14.12
CA LEU A 333 -7.17 -14.80 -14.47
C LEU A 333 -7.33 -15.24 -15.93
N ILE A 334 -8.09 -16.29 -16.17
CA ILE A 334 -8.39 -16.77 -17.51
C ILE A 334 -9.85 -16.43 -17.84
N LEU A 335 -10.05 -15.70 -18.93
CA LEU A 335 -11.36 -15.35 -19.48
C LEU A 335 -11.77 -16.36 -20.56
N HIS A 336 -13.03 -16.77 -20.57
CA HIS A 336 -13.60 -17.56 -21.64
C HIS A 336 -13.96 -16.66 -22.84
N ASP A 337 -14.16 -17.25 -23.99
CA ASP A 337 -14.31 -16.52 -25.26
C ASP A 337 -15.46 -15.50 -25.26
N ASP A 338 -16.60 -15.84 -24.64
CA ASP A 338 -17.74 -14.94 -24.48
C ASP A 338 -17.43 -13.70 -23.66
N ALA A 339 -16.74 -13.88 -22.52
CA ALA A 339 -16.30 -12.77 -21.67
C ALA A 339 -15.23 -11.94 -22.35
N ARG A 340 -14.25 -12.57 -22.99
CA ARG A 340 -13.16 -11.89 -23.68
C ARG A 340 -13.69 -10.91 -24.73
N SER A 341 -14.63 -11.36 -25.57
CA SER A 341 -15.24 -10.51 -26.59
C SER A 341 -16.05 -9.35 -25.99
N ALA A 342 -16.75 -9.60 -24.87
CA ALA A 342 -17.55 -8.58 -24.19
C ALA A 342 -16.69 -7.52 -23.46
N LEU A 343 -15.45 -7.85 -23.11
CA LEU A 343 -14.55 -7.01 -22.35
C LEU A 343 -13.57 -6.19 -23.22
N GLY A 344 -13.76 -6.19 -24.55
CA GLY A 344 -12.94 -5.40 -25.44
C GLY A 344 -12.95 -3.93 -25.05
N TYR A 345 -11.75 -3.35 -24.81
CA TYR A 345 -11.52 -1.96 -24.45
C TYR A 345 -12.20 -1.50 -23.15
N ARG A 346 -12.33 -2.43 -22.18
CA ARG A 346 -12.93 -2.13 -20.87
C ARG A 346 -11.98 -2.44 -19.74
N LEU A 347 -12.00 -1.58 -18.71
CA LEU A 347 -11.31 -1.87 -17.46
C LEU A 347 -11.93 -3.08 -16.76
N ILE A 348 -11.07 -3.93 -16.22
CA ILE A 348 -11.43 -5.09 -15.41
C ILE A 348 -11.06 -4.77 -13.97
N LYS A 349 -12.01 -4.95 -13.05
CA LYS A 349 -11.81 -4.78 -11.63
C LYS A 349 -11.83 -6.14 -10.95
N LEU A 350 -10.72 -6.48 -10.33
CA LEU A 350 -10.61 -7.62 -9.43
C LEU A 350 -11.04 -7.19 -8.03
N VAL A 351 -11.91 -7.97 -7.41
CA VAL A 351 -12.32 -7.77 -6.01
C VAL A 351 -12.08 -9.05 -5.26
N GLY A 352 -11.37 -8.96 -4.16
CA GLY A 352 -10.97 -10.15 -3.41
C GLY A 352 -10.38 -9.83 -2.05
N GLY A 353 -9.54 -10.73 -1.58
CA GLY A 353 -8.84 -10.63 -0.32
C GLY A 353 -7.33 -10.65 -0.50
N ALA A 354 -6.66 -9.77 0.21
CA ALA A 354 -5.21 -9.76 0.37
C ALA A 354 -4.83 -10.47 1.67
N LYS A 355 -3.57 -10.90 1.73
CA LYS A 355 -2.98 -11.38 2.98
C LYS A 355 -2.85 -10.19 3.94
N PRO A 356 -3.24 -10.34 5.23
CA PRO A 356 -3.00 -9.30 6.22
C PRO A 356 -1.51 -8.96 6.31
N SER A 357 -1.21 -7.68 6.46
CA SER A 357 0.16 -7.18 6.60
C SER A 357 0.73 -7.51 7.98
N LEU A 358 2.02 -7.80 8.04
CA LEU A 358 2.73 -7.89 9.32
C LEU A 358 2.99 -6.48 9.86
N LEU A 359 2.99 -6.34 11.18
CA LEU A 359 3.22 -5.07 11.85
C LEU A 359 4.74 -4.82 11.99
N SER A 360 5.27 -3.86 11.23
CA SER A 360 6.70 -3.54 11.18
C SER A 360 7.16 -2.63 12.33
N ASP A 361 6.28 -1.71 12.72
CA ASP A 361 6.54 -0.69 13.75
C ASP A 361 5.34 -0.52 14.69
N ASP A 362 5.51 0.26 15.75
CA ASP A 362 4.52 0.40 16.81
C ASP A 362 3.31 1.24 16.40
N SER A 363 3.43 2.07 15.36
CA SER A 363 2.35 2.87 14.78
C SER A 363 1.50 2.10 13.77
N THR A 364 2.00 0.97 13.25
CA THR A 364 1.30 0.17 12.24
C THR A 364 0.05 -0.47 12.86
N SER A 365 -1.10 -0.20 12.23
CA SER A 365 -2.39 -0.72 12.67
C SER A 365 -2.66 -2.12 12.14
N ASN A 366 -3.30 -2.95 12.97
CA ASN A 366 -3.73 -4.29 12.61
C ASN A 366 -4.92 -4.25 11.63
N GLU A 367 -4.92 -5.16 10.67
CA GLU A 367 -5.94 -5.27 9.60
C GLU A 367 -6.98 -6.36 9.87
N ILE A 368 -6.81 -7.18 10.91
CA ILE A 368 -7.72 -8.28 11.26
C ILE A 368 -8.32 -8.07 12.65
N ASP A 369 -9.15 -8.98 13.11
CA ASP A 369 -9.77 -8.90 14.44
C ASP A 369 -8.73 -8.82 15.55
N ASP A 370 -8.71 -7.70 16.28
CA ASP A 370 -7.77 -7.45 17.39
C ASP A 370 -7.90 -8.48 18.50
N GLN A 371 -9.12 -8.94 18.77
CA GLN A 371 -9.37 -9.92 19.84
C GLN A 371 -8.71 -11.26 19.51
N TYR A 372 -8.74 -11.66 18.23
CA TYR A 372 -8.02 -12.85 17.79
C TYR A 372 -6.51 -12.72 18.01
N VAL A 373 -5.91 -11.60 17.57
CA VAL A 373 -4.47 -11.37 17.70
C VAL A 373 -4.06 -11.36 19.17
N ILE A 374 -4.78 -10.62 20.02
CA ILE A 374 -4.49 -10.52 21.45
C ILE A 374 -4.57 -11.90 22.12
N THR A 375 -5.66 -12.64 21.90
CA THR A 375 -5.85 -13.94 22.55
C THR A 375 -4.86 -14.98 22.07
N ARG A 376 -4.57 -15.01 20.75
CA ARG A 376 -3.61 -15.95 20.17
C ARG A 376 -2.20 -15.67 20.64
N ALA A 377 -1.74 -14.42 20.62
CA ALA A 377 -0.41 -14.04 21.08
C ALA A 377 -0.24 -14.22 22.59
N THR A 378 -1.28 -13.95 23.41
CA THR A 378 -1.26 -14.23 24.85
C THR A 378 -1.08 -15.72 25.12
N GLY A 379 -1.79 -16.58 24.37
CA GLY A 379 -1.62 -18.04 24.46
C GLY A 379 -0.19 -18.49 24.11
N MET A 380 0.40 -17.93 23.05
CA MET A 380 1.79 -18.21 22.65
C MET A 380 2.80 -17.74 23.70
N ALA A 381 2.60 -16.56 24.29
CA ALA A 381 3.46 -16.03 25.35
C ALA A 381 3.46 -16.96 26.57
N LEU A 382 2.28 -17.39 27.02
CA LEU A 382 2.15 -18.33 28.15
C LEU A 382 2.78 -19.69 27.85
N ALA A 383 2.54 -20.25 26.66
CA ALA A 383 3.13 -21.52 26.24
C ALA A 383 4.67 -21.46 26.17
N SER A 384 5.23 -20.29 25.80
CA SER A 384 6.68 -20.11 25.67
C SER A 384 7.44 -20.14 27.00
N VAL A 385 6.77 -19.82 28.11
CA VAL A 385 7.36 -19.80 29.47
C VAL A 385 7.22 -21.14 30.16
N GLY A 386 6.25 -21.99 29.78
CA GLY A 386 5.99 -23.30 30.37
C GLY A 386 7.11 -24.34 30.22
N GLY A 387 8.07 -24.11 29.32
CA GLY A 387 9.11 -25.09 28.97
C GLY A 387 10.40 -25.00 29.78
N GLY A 388 10.38 -24.80 31.08
CA GLY A 388 11.58 -24.88 31.91
C GLY A 388 11.77 -23.80 32.99
N ASN A 389 11.06 -22.69 32.88
CA ASN A 389 11.13 -21.55 33.80
C ASN A 389 9.83 -21.31 34.57
N ALA A 390 8.84 -22.17 34.42
CA ALA A 390 7.58 -22.05 35.12
C ALA A 390 7.67 -22.80 36.50
N THR A 391 7.17 -22.14 37.53
CA THR A 391 7.02 -22.76 38.85
C THR A 391 6.02 -23.94 38.83
N ASP A 392 5.06 -23.87 37.90
CA ASP A 392 4.07 -24.90 37.60
C ASP A 392 3.82 -24.98 36.08
N PRO A 393 4.48 -25.90 35.35
CA PRO A 393 4.32 -26.06 33.90
C PRO A 393 2.89 -26.44 33.50
N ASP A 394 2.18 -27.23 34.29
CA ASP A 394 0.81 -27.69 33.99
C ASP A 394 -0.19 -26.52 34.05
N ALA A 395 -0.07 -25.69 35.07
CA ALA A 395 -0.90 -24.48 35.17
C ALA A 395 -0.65 -23.50 34.03
N SER A 396 0.60 -23.36 33.61
CA SER A 396 0.96 -22.50 32.42
C SER A 396 0.37 -23.06 31.14
N ALA A 397 0.43 -24.37 30.93
CA ALA A 397 -0.14 -25.05 29.77
C ALA A 397 -1.68 -24.93 29.72
N GLN A 398 -2.36 -25.09 30.87
CA GLN A 398 -3.81 -24.93 30.99
C GLN A 398 -4.24 -23.48 30.67
N ARG A 399 -3.52 -22.49 31.19
CA ARG A 399 -3.78 -21.09 30.90
C ARG A 399 -3.56 -20.77 29.38
N ALA A 400 -2.51 -21.30 28.79
CA ALA A 400 -2.28 -21.16 27.36
C ALA A 400 -3.40 -21.80 26.53
N ALA A 401 -3.85 -23.02 26.91
CA ALA A 401 -4.97 -23.69 26.24
C ALA A 401 -6.28 -22.89 26.32
N PHE A 402 -6.56 -22.26 27.45
CA PHE A 402 -7.72 -21.37 27.60
C PHE A 402 -7.66 -20.20 26.58
N TRP A 403 -6.52 -19.53 26.46
CA TRP A 403 -6.36 -18.42 25.54
C TRP A 403 -6.42 -18.86 24.07
N PHE A 404 -5.87 -20.02 23.72
CA PHE A 404 -6.04 -20.60 22.39
C PHE A 404 -7.50 -20.93 22.09
N GLY A 405 -8.26 -21.41 23.08
CA GLY A 405 -9.70 -21.61 22.94
C GLY A 405 -10.48 -20.33 22.64
N LEU A 406 -10.13 -19.22 23.30
CA LEU A 406 -10.69 -17.90 23.01
C LEU A 406 -10.32 -17.43 21.61
N ALA A 407 -9.09 -17.65 21.15
CA ALA A 407 -8.66 -17.31 19.80
C ALA A 407 -9.45 -18.10 18.74
N GLU A 408 -9.71 -19.39 18.96
CA GLU A 408 -10.55 -20.19 18.05
C GLU A 408 -12.02 -19.71 18.03
N GLN A 409 -12.52 -19.14 19.13
CA GLN A 409 -13.84 -18.49 19.13
C GLN A 409 -13.81 -17.18 18.32
N ALA A 410 -12.77 -16.37 18.49
CA ALA A 410 -12.60 -15.11 17.75
C ALA A 410 -12.46 -15.34 16.23
N LYS A 411 -11.91 -16.45 15.77
CA LYS A 411 -11.89 -16.81 14.34
C LYS A 411 -13.28 -16.84 13.71
N ARG A 412 -14.33 -17.08 14.47
CA ARG A 412 -15.71 -17.10 13.96
C ARG A 412 -16.21 -15.72 13.55
N SER A 413 -15.56 -14.65 14.01
CA SER A 413 -15.84 -13.27 13.60
C SER A 413 -15.23 -12.93 12.23
N PHE A 414 -14.30 -13.73 11.73
CA PHE A 414 -13.72 -13.49 10.41
C PHE A 414 -14.81 -13.59 9.34
N PRO A 415 -14.86 -12.62 8.40
CA PRO A 415 -15.87 -12.63 7.37
C PRO A 415 -15.75 -13.90 6.54
N LEU A 416 -16.85 -14.65 6.43
CA LEU A 416 -16.95 -15.77 5.51
C LEU A 416 -16.98 -15.19 4.09
N LEU A 417 -15.92 -15.41 3.34
CA LEU A 417 -15.87 -15.06 1.93
C LEU A 417 -16.55 -16.17 1.13
N VAL A 418 -17.88 -16.07 1.03
CA VAL A 418 -18.69 -16.99 0.24
C VAL A 418 -18.33 -16.81 -1.23
N ASP A 419 -18.16 -17.92 -1.94
CA ASP A 419 -17.85 -17.97 -3.38
C ASP A 419 -16.47 -17.46 -3.81
N ALA A 420 -15.50 -17.45 -2.93
CA ALA A 420 -14.15 -17.09 -3.25
C ALA A 420 -13.45 -18.15 -4.13
N ARG A 421 -12.68 -17.69 -5.11
CA ARG A 421 -11.71 -18.52 -5.84
C ARG A 421 -10.31 -18.22 -5.31
N LEU A 422 -9.67 -19.20 -4.71
CA LEU A 422 -8.34 -19.06 -4.14
C LEU A 422 -7.29 -18.92 -5.24
N VAL A 423 -6.33 -18.04 -5.01
CA VAL A 423 -5.11 -17.87 -5.79
C VAL A 423 -3.97 -18.45 -4.94
N GLU A 424 -3.49 -19.64 -5.26
CA GLU A 424 -2.37 -20.30 -4.59
C GLU A 424 -1.16 -20.39 -5.51
#